data_4ce17492f6835cb6f9c09c722b613cdd
#
_entry.id   4ce17492f6835cb6f9c09c722b613cdd
#
_cell.length_a   1.000
_cell.length_b   1.000
_cell.length_c   1.000
_cell.angle_alpha   90.00
_cell.angle_beta   90.00
_cell.angle_gamma   90.00
#
_symmetry.space_group_name_H-M   'P 1'
#
loop_
_entity.id
_entity.type
_entity.pdbx_description
1 polymer ?
#
loop_
_entity_poly.entity_id
_entity_poly.type
_entity_poly.pdbx_seq_one_letter_code
_entity_poly.pdbx_strand_id
1 'polypeptide(L)'
;MNPTNRDLIQALRQGQLIGIADETGWSVAADPQNETAVQQLITLKEATRNPYQLTVLAKNTDQVALYVAKMPDVGYDLVEYAELPLVVLFEGGKNVAAPADSGEIAIRKSLSEPVQFLLGGFGKGLLTLPFESFTLPDVAQKVVAHTLGEASRNFRKPRIMRLGSGGQVEFIRK
;
A
#
# COMPACT_ATOMS: atom_id res chain seq x y z
N MET A 1 13.68 -14.54 15.35
CA MET A 1 14.63 -13.59 14.74
C MET A 1 13.88 -12.73 13.72
N ASN A 2 14.06 -11.41 13.78
CA ASN A 2 13.40 -10.50 12.84
C ASN A 2 14.07 -10.58 11.47
N PRO A 3 13.30 -10.54 10.37
CA PRO A 3 13.87 -10.50 9.04
C PRO A 3 14.65 -9.21 8.81
N THR A 4 15.71 -9.31 8.02
CA THR A 4 16.44 -8.13 7.58
C THR A 4 15.72 -7.48 6.40
N ASN A 5 16.07 -6.24 6.09
CA ASN A 5 15.54 -5.56 4.90
C ASN A 5 15.81 -6.38 3.62
N ARG A 6 16.98 -6.99 3.54
CA ARG A 6 17.35 -7.87 2.42
C ARG A 6 16.42 -9.08 2.32
N ASP A 7 16.08 -9.71 3.45
CA ASP A 7 15.17 -10.86 3.47
C ASP A 7 13.79 -10.47 2.95
N LEU A 8 13.30 -9.31 3.36
CA LEU A 8 11.99 -8.79 2.92
C LEU A 8 11.99 -8.52 1.42
N ILE A 9 13.01 -7.86 0.91
CA ILE A 9 13.15 -7.55 -0.51
C ILE A 9 13.24 -8.84 -1.34
N GLN A 10 14.00 -9.81 -0.88
CA GLN A 10 14.14 -11.09 -1.56
C GLN A 10 12.79 -11.82 -1.63
N ALA A 11 12.06 -11.87 -0.53
CA ALA A 11 10.72 -12.48 -0.49
C ALA A 11 9.78 -11.82 -1.50
N LEU A 12 9.75 -10.49 -1.53
CA LEU A 12 8.93 -9.74 -2.49
C LEU A 12 9.30 -10.05 -3.93
N ARG A 13 10.58 -10.08 -4.25
CA ARG A 13 11.07 -10.39 -5.60
C ARG A 13 10.75 -11.80 -6.03
N GLN A 14 10.63 -12.72 -5.08
CA GLN A 14 10.25 -14.11 -5.34
C GLN A 14 8.72 -14.31 -5.45
N GLY A 15 7.94 -13.23 -5.36
CA GLY A 15 6.48 -13.31 -5.45
C GLY A 15 5.81 -13.74 -4.16
N GLN A 16 6.51 -13.66 -3.03
CA GLN A 16 5.94 -13.95 -1.73
C GLN A 16 5.28 -12.72 -1.13
N LEU A 17 4.34 -12.94 -0.23
CA LEU A 17 3.66 -11.88 0.52
C LEU A 17 4.40 -11.61 1.83
N ILE A 18 4.37 -10.36 2.28
CA ILE A 18 4.87 -9.98 3.60
C ILE A 18 3.78 -9.21 4.36
N GLY A 19 3.82 -9.30 5.69
CA GLY A 19 2.97 -8.49 6.55
C GLY A 19 3.70 -7.20 6.94
N ILE A 20 2.99 -6.08 6.92
CA ILE A 20 3.54 -4.78 7.30
C ILE A 20 2.63 -4.15 8.34
N ALA A 21 3.22 -3.72 9.45
CA ALA A 21 2.53 -2.88 10.44
C ALA A 21 3.13 -1.48 10.39
N ASP A 22 2.29 -0.49 10.21
CA ASP A 22 2.69 0.91 10.21
C ASP A 22 1.67 1.75 11.01
N GLU A 23 1.69 3.06 10.80
CA GLU A 23 0.80 4.00 11.49
C GLU A 23 -0.69 3.75 11.25
N THR A 24 -1.05 2.93 10.26
CA THR A 24 -2.45 2.58 9.94
C THR A 24 -2.87 1.19 10.41
N GLY A 25 -2.00 0.48 11.13
CA GLY A 25 -2.22 -0.90 11.54
C GLY A 25 -1.61 -1.90 10.55
N TRP A 26 -2.13 -3.12 10.52
CA TRP A 26 -1.59 -4.18 9.69
C TRP A 26 -2.12 -4.13 8.25
N SER A 27 -1.24 -4.51 7.34
CA SER A 27 -1.57 -4.79 5.94
C SER A 27 -0.71 -5.93 5.44
N VAL A 28 -1.11 -6.54 4.32
CA VAL A 28 -0.31 -7.55 3.62
C VAL A 28 0.14 -6.95 2.29
N ALA A 29 1.41 -7.13 1.95
CA ALA A 29 2.04 -6.48 0.82
C ALA A 29 2.59 -7.48 -0.19
N ALA A 30 2.56 -7.07 -1.45
CA ALA A 30 3.07 -7.81 -2.59
C ALA A 30 3.85 -6.88 -3.53
N ASP A 31 4.73 -7.46 -4.33
CA ASP A 31 5.31 -6.77 -5.49
C ASP A 31 4.17 -6.47 -6.48
N PRO A 32 3.90 -5.19 -6.78
CA PRO A 32 2.75 -4.84 -7.62
C PRO A 32 2.82 -5.34 -9.06
N GLN A 33 3.98 -5.73 -9.54
CA GLN A 33 4.18 -6.23 -10.90
C GLN A 33 4.27 -7.76 -10.97
N ASN A 34 4.27 -8.44 -9.84
CA ASN A 34 4.29 -9.90 -9.81
C ASN A 34 2.85 -10.44 -9.84
N GLU A 35 2.43 -10.98 -10.97
CA GLU A 35 1.06 -11.45 -11.19
C GLU A 35 0.64 -12.51 -10.17
N THR A 36 1.52 -13.45 -9.84
CA THR A 36 1.23 -14.51 -8.88
C THR A 36 1.02 -13.94 -7.48
N ALA A 37 1.89 -13.02 -7.05
CA ALA A 37 1.78 -12.38 -5.74
C ALA A 37 0.50 -11.53 -5.64
N VAL A 38 0.19 -10.78 -6.69
CA VAL A 38 -1.03 -9.95 -6.73
C VAL A 38 -2.27 -10.83 -6.68
N GLN A 39 -2.27 -11.96 -7.39
CA GLN A 39 -3.40 -12.90 -7.35
C GLN A 39 -3.57 -13.50 -5.95
N GLN A 40 -2.48 -13.83 -5.27
CA GLN A 40 -2.53 -14.31 -3.88
C GLN A 40 -3.13 -13.25 -2.96
N LEU A 41 -2.79 -11.99 -3.19
CA LEU A 41 -3.34 -10.88 -2.41
C LEU A 41 -4.84 -10.72 -2.62
N ILE A 42 -5.31 -10.84 -3.86
CA ILE A 42 -6.73 -10.81 -4.22
C ILE A 42 -7.47 -11.98 -3.56
N THR A 43 -6.88 -13.18 -3.61
CA THR A 43 -7.45 -14.37 -2.96
C THR A 43 -7.58 -14.17 -1.45
N LEU A 44 -6.56 -13.58 -0.82
CA LEU A 44 -6.59 -13.27 0.61
C LEU A 44 -7.70 -12.26 0.93
N LYS A 45 -7.86 -11.25 0.09
CA LYS A 45 -8.94 -10.26 0.26
C LYS A 45 -10.31 -10.93 0.26
N GLU A 46 -10.54 -11.83 -0.69
CA GLU A 46 -11.79 -12.59 -0.79
C GLU A 46 -12.00 -13.50 0.43
N ALA A 47 -10.97 -14.25 0.82
CA ALA A 47 -11.02 -15.18 1.94
C ALA A 47 -11.31 -14.49 3.28
N THR A 48 -10.83 -13.29 3.46
CA THR A 48 -11.03 -12.51 4.69
C THR A 48 -12.24 -11.58 4.62
N ARG A 49 -12.93 -11.53 3.48
CA ARG A 49 -14.04 -10.59 3.23
C ARG A 49 -13.64 -9.15 3.52
N ASN A 50 -12.40 -8.81 3.20
CA ASN A 50 -11.84 -7.49 3.44
C ASN A 50 -12.52 -6.46 2.51
N PRO A 51 -13.15 -5.40 3.05
CA PRO A 51 -13.87 -4.43 2.23
C PRO A 51 -12.98 -3.34 1.63
N TYR A 52 -11.70 -3.29 2.04
CA TYR A 52 -10.82 -2.19 1.64
C TYR A 52 -10.28 -2.40 0.24
N GLN A 53 -10.08 -1.30 -0.47
CA GLN A 53 -9.45 -1.32 -1.78
C GLN A 53 -7.95 -1.62 -1.63
N LEU A 54 -7.42 -2.41 -2.57
CA LEU A 54 -5.96 -2.58 -2.66
C LEU A 54 -5.30 -1.23 -2.86
N THR A 55 -4.26 -0.96 -2.08
CA THR A 55 -3.63 0.36 -2.02
C THR A 55 -2.13 0.23 -2.25
N VAL A 56 -1.59 1.02 -3.17
CA VAL A 56 -0.15 1.12 -3.36
C VAL A 56 0.45 1.94 -2.22
N LEU A 57 1.44 1.37 -1.56
CA LEU A 57 2.22 2.04 -0.53
C LEU A 57 3.51 2.55 -1.15
N ALA A 58 3.77 3.84 -1.03
CA ALA A 58 4.92 4.51 -1.65
C ALA A 58 5.77 5.24 -0.62
N LYS A 59 7.06 5.39 -0.91
CA LYS A 59 8.00 6.10 -0.07
C LYS A 59 7.85 7.62 -0.21
N ASN A 60 7.69 8.10 -1.45
CA ASN A 60 7.71 9.51 -1.80
C ASN A 60 6.96 9.75 -3.11
N THR A 61 6.92 11.01 -3.55
CA THR A 61 6.25 11.40 -4.79
C THR A 61 6.85 10.75 -6.04
N ASP A 62 8.16 10.49 -6.05
CA ASP A 62 8.79 9.81 -7.18
C ASP A 62 8.24 8.40 -7.36
N GLN A 63 8.05 7.68 -6.27
CA GLN A 63 7.43 6.35 -6.33
C GLN A 63 5.93 6.43 -6.69
N VAL A 64 5.21 7.43 -6.18
CA VAL A 64 3.80 7.63 -6.54
C VAL A 64 3.66 7.83 -8.06
N ALA A 65 4.54 8.61 -8.65
CA ALA A 65 4.51 8.90 -10.09
C ALA A 65 4.68 7.65 -10.97
N LEU A 66 5.26 6.58 -10.44
CA LEU A 66 5.37 5.31 -11.17
C LEU A 66 4.01 4.67 -11.46
N TYR A 67 2.99 5.00 -10.66
CA TYR A 67 1.70 4.31 -10.68
C TYR A 67 0.54 5.17 -11.17
N VAL A 68 0.75 6.45 -11.40
CA VAL A 68 -0.29 7.38 -11.87
C VAL A 68 0.03 7.85 -13.29
N ALA A 69 -0.89 7.60 -14.22
CA ALA A 69 -0.68 7.95 -15.63
C ALA A 69 -0.65 9.48 -15.84
N LYS A 70 -1.52 10.21 -15.15
CA LYS A 70 -1.61 11.67 -15.23
C LYS A 70 -1.69 12.23 -13.82
N MET A 71 -0.55 12.66 -13.29
CA MET A 71 -0.45 13.24 -11.96
C MET A 71 -0.86 14.71 -12.00
N PRO A 72 -1.99 15.10 -11.37
CA PRO A 72 -2.31 16.53 -11.25
C PRO A 72 -1.30 17.21 -10.33
N ASP A 73 -0.98 18.49 -10.60
CA ASP A 73 0.05 19.22 -9.84
C ASP A 73 -0.19 19.19 -8.33
N VAL A 74 -1.43 19.37 -7.90
CA VAL A 74 -1.79 19.34 -6.48
C VAL A 74 -1.51 17.97 -5.84
N GLY A 75 -1.48 16.90 -6.63
CA GLY A 75 -1.20 15.55 -6.14
C GLY A 75 0.21 15.42 -5.57
N TYR A 76 1.18 16.08 -6.16
CA TYR A 76 2.56 16.10 -5.63
C TYR A 76 2.61 16.71 -4.23
N ASP A 77 1.96 17.86 -4.04
CA ASP A 77 1.94 18.53 -2.74
C ASP A 77 1.18 17.74 -1.69
N LEU A 78 0.06 17.14 -2.06
CA LEU A 78 -0.74 16.31 -1.13
C LEU A 78 0.07 15.13 -0.60
N VAL A 79 0.86 14.49 -1.45
CA VAL A 79 1.69 13.36 -1.04
C VAL A 79 2.91 13.85 -0.27
N GLU A 80 3.61 14.86 -0.79
CA GLU A 80 4.86 15.36 -0.20
C GLU A 80 4.67 15.86 1.23
N TYR A 81 3.62 16.63 1.46
CA TYR A 81 3.39 17.30 2.74
C TYR A 81 2.40 16.59 3.65
N ALA A 82 2.04 15.34 3.33
CA ALA A 82 1.15 14.57 4.20
C ALA A 82 1.82 14.25 5.53
N GLU A 83 1.28 14.75 6.63
CA GLU A 83 1.74 14.49 7.99
C GLU A 83 0.88 13.43 8.70
N LEU A 84 -0.31 13.18 8.19
CA LEU A 84 -1.23 12.16 8.68
C LEU A 84 -1.51 11.17 7.56
N PRO A 85 -1.89 9.93 7.88
CA PRO A 85 -2.17 8.92 6.86
C PRO A 85 -3.26 9.39 5.89
N LEU A 86 -2.95 9.36 4.60
CA LEU A 86 -3.85 9.80 3.55
C LEU A 86 -3.77 8.84 2.36
N VAL A 87 -4.90 8.22 2.01
CA VAL A 87 -5.05 7.48 0.76
C VAL A 87 -5.63 8.44 -0.28
N VAL A 88 -4.97 8.54 -1.42
CA VAL A 88 -5.47 9.32 -2.55
C VAL A 88 -5.87 8.37 -3.66
N LEU A 89 -7.09 8.52 -4.16
CA LEU A 89 -7.59 7.79 -5.32
C LEU A 89 -7.30 8.63 -6.55
N PHE A 90 -6.37 8.18 -7.38
CA PHE A 90 -5.98 8.85 -8.63
C PHE A 90 -6.67 8.20 -9.82
N GLU A 91 -6.92 8.99 -10.86
CA GLU A 91 -7.37 8.46 -12.14
C GLU A 91 -6.20 7.86 -12.93
N GLY A 92 -6.44 6.75 -13.63
CA GLY A 92 -5.47 6.18 -14.55
C GLY A 92 -4.27 5.54 -13.88
N GLY A 93 -4.50 4.44 -13.16
CA GLY A 93 -3.41 3.63 -12.59
C GLY A 93 -2.61 2.90 -13.65
N LYS A 94 -1.33 2.64 -13.37
CA LYS A 94 -0.42 1.86 -14.22
C LYS A 94 0.57 1.08 -13.37
N ASN A 95 1.27 0.12 -14.00
CA ASN A 95 2.35 -0.68 -13.41
C ASN A 95 1.91 -1.54 -12.21
N VAL A 96 0.64 -1.90 -12.14
CA VAL A 96 0.10 -2.83 -11.16
C VAL A 96 -0.58 -3.97 -11.90
N ALA A 97 -0.28 -5.21 -11.52
CA ALA A 97 -0.81 -6.40 -12.16
C ALA A 97 -2.24 -6.76 -11.68
N ALA A 98 -2.92 -5.87 -10.98
CA ALA A 98 -4.32 -6.04 -10.59
C ALA A 98 -5.24 -5.34 -11.58
N PRO A 99 -6.45 -5.88 -11.84
CA PRO A 99 -7.43 -5.16 -12.62
C PRO A 99 -7.81 -3.86 -11.89
N ALA A 100 -7.81 -2.75 -12.62
CA ALA A 100 -8.21 -1.47 -12.07
C ALA A 100 -9.73 -1.41 -11.98
N ASP A 101 -10.27 -1.35 -10.78
CA ASP A 101 -11.68 -1.05 -10.58
C ASP A 101 -11.91 0.42 -10.96
N SER A 102 -12.81 0.67 -11.92
CA SER A 102 -13.18 2.02 -12.35
C SER A 102 -12.02 2.88 -12.88
N GLY A 103 -10.87 2.29 -13.21
CA GLY A 103 -9.70 3.02 -13.69
C GLY A 103 -8.99 3.85 -12.63
N GLU A 104 -9.39 3.78 -11.38
CA GLU A 104 -8.75 4.48 -10.27
C GLU A 104 -7.68 3.62 -9.59
N ILE A 105 -6.67 4.28 -9.04
CA ILE A 105 -5.65 3.63 -8.23
C ILE A 105 -5.56 4.33 -6.86
N ALA A 106 -5.59 3.53 -5.80
CA ALA A 106 -5.43 4.03 -4.44
C ALA A 106 -3.95 4.02 -4.07
N ILE A 107 -3.42 5.14 -3.61
CA ILE A 107 -2.02 5.27 -3.23
C ILE A 107 -1.91 5.99 -1.89
N ARG A 108 -1.02 5.48 -1.03
CA ARG A 108 -0.72 6.11 0.25
C ARG A 108 0.81 6.22 0.41
N LYS A 109 1.28 7.37 0.87
CA LYS A 109 2.69 7.51 1.28
C LYS A 109 2.84 6.93 2.69
N SER A 110 3.85 6.07 2.90
CA SER A 110 4.16 5.60 4.24
C SER A 110 4.83 6.70 5.05
N LEU A 111 4.42 6.83 6.31
CA LEU A 111 5.03 7.74 7.29
C LEU A 111 5.94 7.00 8.27
N SER A 112 6.02 5.67 8.15
CA SER A 112 6.85 4.81 9.00
C SER A 112 8.27 4.71 8.46
N GLU A 113 9.27 5.03 9.27
CA GLU A 113 10.69 4.96 8.84
C GLU A 113 11.11 3.55 8.40
N PRO A 114 10.79 2.46 9.15
CA PRO A 114 11.15 1.12 8.68
C PRO A 114 10.54 0.76 7.34
N VAL A 115 9.29 1.15 7.11
CA VAL A 115 8.61 0.89 5.84
C VAL A 115 9.20 1.74 4.72
N GLN A 116 9.51 2.99 4.97
CA GLN A 116 10.19 3.86 4.00
C GLN A 116 11.56 3.30 3.60
N PHE A 117 12.28 2.75 4.57
CA PHE A 117 13.57 2.11 4.31
C PHE A 117 13.41 0.88 3.41
N LEU A 118 12.38 0.07 3.66
CA LEU A 118 12.06 -1.08 2.81
C LEU A 118 11.72 -0.61 1.38
N LEU A 119 10.85 0.38 1.24
CA LEU A 119 10.43 0.90 -0.06
C LEU A 119 11.59 1.49 -0.85
N GLY A 120 12.52 2.17 -0.15
CA GLY A 120 13.74 2.70 -0.77
C GLY A 120 14.66 1.60 -1.28
N GLY A 121 14.86 0.55 -0.48
CA GLY A 121 15.68 -0.59 -0.87
C GLY A 121 15.06 -1.43 -1.98
N PHE A 122 13.74 -1.58 -1.97
CA PHE A 122 13.01 -2.30 -3.02
C PHE A 122 12.98 -1.51 -4.34
N GLY A 123 13.01 -0.17 -4.25
CA GLY A 123 13.09 0.72 -5.41
C GLY A 123 11.77 1.05 -6.07
N LYS A 124 10.67 0.58 -5.52
CA LYS A 124 9.32 0.85 -6.03
C LYS A 124 8.29 0.67 -4.91
N GLY A 125 7.03 1.00 -5.18
CA GLY A 125 5.95 0.82 -4.22
C GLY A 125 5.59 -0.64 -4.00
N LEU A 126 4.73 -0.87 -3.01
CA LEU A 126 4.17 -2.18 -2.71
C LEU A 126 2.66 -2.11 -2.86
N LEU A 127 2.06 -3.14 -3.46
CA LEU A 127 0.60 -3.27 -3.44
C LEU A 127 0.20 -3.88 -2.12
N THR A 128 -0.69 -3.23 -1.39
CA THR A 128 -1.10 -3.69 -0.07
C THR A 128 -2.59 -3.98 0.00
N LEU A 129 -2.94 -4.96 0.83
CA LEU A 129 -4.29 -5.20 1.31
C LEU A 129 -4.36 -4.67 2.74
N PRO A 130 -4.97 -3.50 2.97
CA PRO A 130 -5.06 -2.95 4.32
C PRO A 130 -6.09 -3.72 5.16
N PHE A 131 -5.75 -4.01 6.41
CA PHE A 131 -6.71 -4.54 7.39
C PHE A 131 -7.13 -3.45 8.37
N GLU A 132 -6.33 -2.42 8.53
CA GLU A 132 -6.57 -1.32 9.47
C GLU A 132 -6.89 -1.87 10.87
N SER A 133 -6.05 -2.80 11.31
CA SER A 133 -6.26 -3.55 12.56
C SER A 133 -5.00 -3.58 13.40
N PHE A 134 -5.19 -3.79 14.70
CA PHE A 134 -4.09 -3.94 15.65
C PHE A 134 -3.37 -5.28 15.50
N THR A 135 -4.07 -6.31 15.04
CA THR A 135 -3.50 -7.65 14.83
C THR A 135 -3.70 -8.10 13.39
N LEU A 136 -2.74 -8.86 12.88
CA LEU A 136 -2.87 -9.47 11.55
C LEU A 136 -3.79 -10.69 11.65
N PRO A 137 -4.84 -10.80 10.83
CA PRO A 137 -5.73 -11.96 10.85
C PRO A 137 -4.98 -13.28 10.66
N ASP A 138 -5.44 -14.35 11.31
CA ASP A 138 -4.78 -15.67 11.28
C ASP A 138 -4.58 -16.19 9.86
N VAL A 139 -5.57 -16.02 8.99
CA VAL A 139 -5.48 -16.45 7.58
C VAL A 139 -4.32 -15.73 6.88
N ALA A 140 -4.15 -14.44 7.17
CA ALA A 140 -3.05 -13.65 6.60
C ALA A 140 -1.70 -14.08 7.18
N GLN A 141 -1.63 -14.37 8.49
CA GLN A 141 -0.40 -14.83 9.12
C GLN A 141 0.16 -16.09 8.46
N LYS A 142 -0.71 -16.97 7.98
CA LYS A 142 -0.32 -18.25 7.37
C LYS A 142 0.26 -18.10 5.97
N VAL A 143 -0.01 -16.99 5.28
CA VAL A 143 0.40 -16.81 3.88
C VAL A 143 1.55 -15.83 3.70
N VAL A 144 1.96 -15.12 4.75
CA VAL A 144 3.09 -14.21 4.66
C VAL A 144 4.41 -14.91 5.00
N ALA A 145 5.46 -14.60 4.25
CA ALA A 145 6.78 -15.16 4.47
C ALA A 145 7.47 -14.51 5.68
N HIS A 146 7.25 -13.22 5.87
CA HIS A 146 7.86 -12.42 6.93
C HIS A 146 6.89 -11.31 7.36
N THR A 147 7.18 -10.69 8.49
CA THR A 147 6.48 -9.49 8.94
C THR A 147 7.48 -8.38 9.26
N LEU A 148 7.06 -7.14 9.06
CA LEU A 148 7.83 -5.93 9.39
C LEU A 148 7.00 -5.04 10.30
N GLY A 149 7.58 -4.59 11.38
CA GLY A 149 7.00 -3.60 12.28
C GLY A 149 6.04 -4.19 13.30
N GLU A 150 5.48 -3.30 14.08
CA GLU A 150 4.47 -3.60 15.10
C GLU A 150 3.37 -2.55 15.01
N ALA A 151 2.12 -2.95 15.21
CA ALA A 151 1.02 -2.01 15.21
C ALA A 151 0.92 -1.34 16.59
N SER A 152 0.76 -0.02 16.58
CA SER A 152 0.42 0.73 17.78
C SER A 152 -1.05 0.54 18.11
N ARG A 153 -1.38 0.51 19.43
CA ARG A 153 -2.78 0.54 19.85
C ARG A 153 -3.49 1.82 19.42
N ASN A 154 -2.72 2.87 19.14
CA ASN A 154 -3.22 4.17 18.67
C ASN A 154 -3.07 4.31 17.16
N PHE A 155 -3.07 3.21 16.41
CA PHE A 155 -3.01 3.30 14.96
C PHE A 155 -4.19 4.12 14.42
N ARG A 156 -3.97 4.78 13.29
CA ARG A 156 -4.98 5.66 12.69
C ARG A 156 -5.43 5.11 11.35
N LYS A 157 -6.74 5.05 11.17
CA LYS A 157 -7.30 4.77 9.84
C LYS A 157 -7.01 5.97 8.95
N PRO A 158 -6.48 5.76 7.73
CA PRO A 158 -6.17 6.87 6.85
C PRO A 158 -7.44 7.57 6.38
N ARG A 159 -7.34 8.87 6.15
CA ARG A 159 -8.35 9.59 5.38
C ARG A 159 -8.27 9.11 3.94
N ILE A 160 -9.38 9.17 3.23
CA ILE A 160 -9.44 8.76 1.82
C ILE A 160 -10.00 9.92 1.01
N MET A 161 -9.27 10.32 -0.02
CA MET A 161 -9.63 11.42 -0.89
C MET A 161 -9.53 10.99 -2.34
N ARG A 162 -10.55 11.32 -3.14
CA ARG A 162 -10.47 11.15 -4.58
C ARG A 162 -9.94 12.44 -5.20
N LEU A 163 -8.95 12.31 -6.07
CA LEU A 163 -8.35 13.43 -6.79
C LEU A 163 -8.49 13.22 -8.29
N GLY A 164 -9.31 14.05 -8.94
CA GLY A 164 -9.48 13.99 -10.38
C GLY A 164 -8.28 14.58 -11.11
N SER A 165 -8.09 14.20 -12.38
CA SER A 165 -6.98 14.66 -13.21
C SER A 165 -6.99 16.18 -13.44
N GLY A 166 -8.14 16.81 -13.30
CA GLY A 166 -8.27 18.29 -13.35
C GLY A 166 -8.13 18.98 -12.00
N GLY A 167 -7.74 18.27 -10.93
CA GLY A 167 -7.55 18.84 -9.62
C GLY A 167 -8.79 18.84 -8.72
N GLN A 168 -9.90 18.24 -9.16
CA GLN A 168 -11.11 18.13 -8.33
C GLN A 168 -10.87 17.21 -7.15
N VAL A 169 -11.32 17.63 -5.96
CA VAL A 169 -11.13 16.90 -4.71
C VAL A 169 -12.48 16.47 -4.13
N GLU A 170 -12.58 15.20 -3.73
CA GLU A 170 -13.74 14.64 -3.03
C GLU A 170 -13.26 13.80 -1.85
N PHE A 171 -13.75 14.09 -0.64
CA PHE A 171 -13.44 13.26 0.53
C PHE A 171 -14.39 12.07 0.61
N ILE A 172 -13.82 10.86 0.60
CA ILE A 172 -14.55 9.60 0.75
C ILE A 172 -14.61 9.21 2.22
N ARG A 173 -13.50 9.40 2.96
CA ARG A 173 -13.42 9.15 4.40
C ARG A 173 -12.55 10.23 5.03
N LYS A 174 -13.11 10.98 5.96
CA LYS A 174 -12.39 12.07 6.65
C LYS A 174 -11.63 11.59 7.89
#